data_8857b55bdff67aaf9228ed574fa8bec2
#
_entry.id   8857b55bdff67aaf9228ed574fa8bec2
#
_cell.length_a   1.000
_cell.length_b   1.000
_cell.length_c   1.000
_cell.angle_alpha   90.00
_cell.angle_beta   90.00
_cell.angle_gamma   90.00
#
_symmetry.space_group_name_H-M   'P 1'
#
loop_
_entity.id
_entity.type
_entity.pdbx_description
1 polymer ?
#
loop_
_entity_poly.entity_id
_entity_poly.type
_entity_poly.pdbx_seq_one_letter_code
_entity_poly.pdbx_strand_id
1 'polypeptide(L)'
;MPSLPYDGKESRLHELILSSNLRLRDALQAYGYYHATWHSKTLPLKNGDAVVQYDIALGQPIRVRNTDIRILGTITEAPSLRQRIKPFPLSNGNILDQVSYETWKDQSLSFLRSRGYIRAYYQRHELLIDKKNDWADIYLWLNSGERFRVGSISIVGAERYPRWFIERYLTFKTGDWYSPDALSVTESNLHDANRFENVQVLGDTAHPVDTAVPVTVKLASLPEQHLKVGVGYSTNIGLNGILYYDNYNMFQRAQHLHVAVQAAQRTRNIGATYTWPIGSTLGSEYIATTSFQNETYQIWSANELSAAIGRRWALADNARKNVNATIQAMFNLEQASYTVSGISDSSFYLYPSVTYRVQNYRNILRPVSGFYVQATAEGASKVWGSTSNFMRLRVRGGWDQMLSPDWGIGARASLGALWLHGPIRNLPPDLRFFGGGQNSLPGYAYESQGPTDAQGAVVGGRLLAVAGIHIDRFITHDWAVGAFYDAGNAFDSFSSFHVLQDIGIGTRWYSPVGPIILDLAHPLIAPRAPAVRVALSVGFNF
;
A
#
# COMPACT_ATOMS: atom_id res chain seq x y z
N MET A 1 5.42 -16.28 29.32
CA MET A 1 4.31 -17.24 29.45
C MET A 1 3.12 -16.50 30.03
N PRO A 2 1.90 -16.59 29.49
CA PRO A 2 0.72 -16.00 30.12
C PRO A 2 0.51 -16.65 31.49
N SER A 3 0.32 -15.81 32.50
CA SER A 3 -0.04 -16.27 33.85
C SER A 3 -1.40 -16.95 33.76
N LEU A 4 -1.47 -18.23 34.13
CA LEU A 4 -2.74 -18.90 34.32
C LEU A 4 -3.57 -18.15 35.38
N PRO A 5 -4.89 -17.96 35.18
CA PRO A 5 -5.71 -17.23 36.09
C PRO A 5 -5.77 -17.89 37.49
N TYR A 6 -5.94 -17.06 38.53
CA TYR A 6 -6.13 -17.53 39.88
C TYR A 6 -7.47 -18.29 40.01
N ASP A 7 -7.43 -19.51 40.55
CA ASP A 7 -8.58 -20.44 40.65
C ASP A 7 -9.18 -20.49 42.06
N GLY A 8 -8.81 -19.55 42.93
CA GLY A 8 -9.31 -19.48 44.32
C GLY A 8 -8.63 -20.42 45.31
N LYS A 9 -7.64 -21.23 44.90
CA LYS A 9 -6.94 -22.17 45.79
C LYS A 9 -5.73 -21.51 46.43
N GLU A 10 -5.59 -21.64 47.74
CA GLU A 10 -4.52 -21.06 48.53
C GLU A 10 -3.11 -21.56 48.13
N SER A 11 -2.99 -22.82 47.75
CA SER A 11 -1.75 -23.41 47.23
C SER A 11 -1.28 -22.73 45.93
N ARG A 12 -2.20 -22.38 45.06
CA ARG A 12 -1.89 -21.70 43.79
C ARG A 12 -1.51 -20.24 43.98
N LEU A 13 -2.13 -19.55 44.93
CA LEU A 13 -1.73 -18.21 45.31
C LEU A 13 -0.29 -18.18 45.82
N HIS A 14 0.08 -19.17 46.65
CA HIS A 14 1.44 -19.29 47.16
C HIS A 14 2.48 -19.51 46.05
N GLU A 15 2.20 -20.38 45.06
CA GLU A 15 3.05 -20.58 43.88
C GLU A 15 3.18 -19.32 43.06
N LEU A 16 2.08 -18.58 42.85
CA LEU A 16 2.10 -17.31 42.12
C LEU A 16 2.93 -16.26 42.84
N ILE A 17 2.83 -16.14 44.16
CA ILE A 17 3.66 -15.23 44.95
C ILE A 17 5.13 -15.60 44.87
N LEU A 18 5.50 -16.89 45.01
CA LEU A 18 6.87 -17.36 44.85
C LEU A 18 7.43 -17.03 43.46
N SER A 19 6.68 -17.32 42.41
CA SER A 19 7.09 -17.02 41.04
C SER A 19 7.22 -15.51 40.79
N SER A 20 6.32 -14.69 41.39
CA SER A 20 6.37 -13.24 41.31
C SER A 20 7.57 -12.66 42.06
N ASN A 21 7.93 -13.23 43.22
CA ASN A 21 9.12 -12.83 43.98
C ASN A 21 10.42 -13.08 43.18
N LEU A 22 10.52 -14.21 42.49
CA LEU A 22 11.66 -14.49 41.60
C LEU A 22 11.75 -13.49 40.46
N ARG A 23 10.62 -13.23 39.78
CA ARG A 23 10.56 -12.24 38.70
C ARG A 23 10.86 -10.83 39.16
N LEU A 24 10.37 -10.45 40.34
CA LEU A 24 10.64 -9.14 40.92
C LEU A 24 12.13 -8.98 41.25
N ARG A 25 12.75 -10.01 41.85
CA ARG A 25 14.20 -10.01 42.07
C ARG A 25 14.99 -9.84 40.80
N ASP A 26 14.66 -10.65 39.77
CA ASP A 26 15.36 -10.62 38.51
C ASP A 26 15.19 -9.25 37.81
N ALA A 27 13.98 -8.68 37.86
CA ALA A 27 13.72 -7.33 37.34
C ALA A 27 14.52 -6.25 38.08
N LEU A 28 14.56 -6.29 39.40
CA LEU A 28 15.32 -5.32 40.20
C LEU A 28 16.81 -5.44 39.97
N GLN A 29 17.34 -6.66 39.88
CA GLN A 29 18.75 -6.90 39.56
C GLN A 29 19.12 -6.44 38.14
N ALA A 30 18.20 -6.60 37.17
CA ALA A 30 18.42 -6.10 35.81
C ALA A 30 18.63 -4.58 35.76
N TYR A 31 18.05 -3.83 36.70
CA TYR A 31 18.24 -2.38 36.86
C TYR A 31 19.25 -2.00 37.96
N GLY A 32 20.12 -2.94 38.35
CA GLY A 32 21.22 -2.68 39.26
C GLY A 32 20.90 -2.74 40.76
N TYR A 33 19.66 -3.07 41.17
CA TYR A 33 19.24 -3.10 42.55
C TYR A 33 19.38 -4.50 43.16
N TYR A 34 20.61 -4.90 43.48
CA TYR A 34 20.93 -6.22 44.02
C TYR A 34 20.67 -6.35 45.51
N HIS A 35 20.56 -5.21 46.24
CA HIS A 35 20.29 -5.14 47.68
C HIS A 35 18.81 -4.84 47.97
N ALA A 36 17.95 -4.88 46.95
CA ALA A 36 16.53 -4.64 47.14
C ALA A 36 15.92 -5.70 48.04
N THR A 37 15.11 -5.24 48.99
CA THR A 37 14.28 -6.05 49.87
C THR A 37 12.81 -5.69 49.66
N TRP A 38 11.91 -6.64 49.85
CA TRP A 38 10.48 -6.38 49.71
C TRP A 38 9.66 -7.22 50.65
N HIS A 39 8.48 -6.70 50.98
CA HIS A 39 7.45 -7.39 51.71
C HIS A 39 6.20 -7.48 50.83
N SER A 40 5.56 -8.64 50.79
CA SER A 40 4.30 -8.83 50.07
C SER A 40 3.12 -8.94 51.04
N LYS A 41 2.01 -8.25 50.70
CA LYS A 41 0.75 -8.34 51.44
C LYS A 41 -0.36 -8.73 50.45
N THR A 42 -1.11 -9.76 50.80
CA THR A 42 -2.26 -10.21 50.02
C THR A 42 -3.52 -9.53 50.51
N LEU A 43 -4.25 -8.88 49.62
CA LEU A 43 -5.54 -8.23 49.88
C LEU A 43 -6.63 -9.00 49.12
N PRO A 44 -7.59 -9.65 49.84
CA PRO A 44 -8.70 -10.33 49.17
C PRO A 44 -9.68 -9.33 48.56
N LEU A 45 -10.19 -9.60 47.36
CA LEU A 45 -11.23 -8.83 46.69
C LEU A 45 -12.59 -9.53 46.86
N LYS A 46 -13.70 -8.74 46.77
CA LYS A 46 -15.08 -9.22 46.97
C LYS A 46 -15.54 -10.23 45.91
N ASN A 47 -14.87 -10.33 44.78
CA ASN A 47 -15.18 -11.25 43.67
C ASN A 47 -14.44 -12.59 43.72
N GLY A 48 -13.70 -12.85 44.80
CA GLY A 48 -12.88 -14.07 44.93
C GLY A 48 -11.47 -13.94 44.38
N ASP A 49 -11.10 -12.80 43.81
CA ASP A 49 -9.74 -12.49 43.39
C ASP A 49 -8.87 -12.05 44.56
N ALA A 50 -7.56 -11.98 44.37
CA ALA A 50 -6.61 -11.46 45.33
C ALA A 50 -5.65 -10.48 44.67
N VAL A 51 -5.35 -9.37 45.32
CA VAL A 51 -4.30 -8.42 44.94
C VAL A 51 -3.10 -8.64 45.85
N VAL A 52 -1.93 -8.83 45.26
CA VAL A 52 -0.66 -8.90 45.97
C VAL A 52 0.03 -7.55 45.84
N GLN A 53 0.14 -6.85 46.95
CA GLN A 53 0.85 -5.58 47.06
C GLN A 53 2.29 -5.85 47.49
N TYR A 54 3.26 -5.23 46.81
CA TYR A 54 4.67 -5.29 47.16
C TYR A 54 5.15 -3.93 47.63
N ASP A 55 5.69 -3.88 48.86
CA ASP A 55 6.39 -2.72 49.39
C ASP A 55 7.90 -2.97 49.22
N ILE A 56 8.54 -2.19 48.34
CA ILE A 56 9.92 -2.44 47.86
C ILE A 56 10.85 -1.37 48.40
N ALA A 57 11.90 -1.78 49.10
CA ALA A 57 13.04 -0.94 49.48
C ALA A 57 14.21 -1.28 48.53
N LEU A 58 14.55 -0.36 47.61
CA LEU A 58 15.52 -0.61 46.55
C LEU A 58 16.95 -0.85 47.05
N GLY A 59 17.34 -0.24 48.16
CA GLY A 59 18.72 -0.28 48.67
C GLY A 59 19.68 0.50 47.79
N GLN A 60 21.00 0.31 48.02
CA GLN A 60 22.03 0.95 47.20
C GLN A 60 22.14 0.27 45.85
N PRO A 61 22.13 1.03 44.73
CA PRO A 61 22.28 0.46 43.40
C PRO A 61 23.74 0.14 43.10
N ILE A 62 23.95 -0.92 42.36
CA ILE A 62 25.27 -1.21 41.73
C ILE A 62 25.55 -0.13 40.69
N ARG A 63 26.75 0.48 40.74
CA ARG A 63 27.20 1.49 39.77
C ARG A 63 28.31 0.97 38.87
N VAL A 64 28.28 1.43 37.63
CA VAL A 64 29.36 1.15 36.68
C VAL A 64 30.65 1.88 37.13
N ARG A 65 31.69 1.11 37.42
CA ARG A 65 33.00 1.64 37.78
C ARG A 65 33.88 1.85 36.55
N ASN A 66 33.89 0.85 35.65
CA ASN A 66 34.73 0.88 34.46
C ASN A 66 34.00 0.29 33.25
N THR A 67 34.24 0.86 32.06
CA THR A 67 33.76 0.36 30.79
C THR A 67 34.91 0.24 29.80
N ASP A 68 35.21 -0.97 29.30
CA ASP A 68 36.17 -1.22 28.24
C ASP A 68 35.44 -1.75 27.01
N ILE A 69 35.08 -0.84 26.13
CA ILE A 69 34.29 -1.14 24.91
C ILE A 69 35.21 -1.02 23.70
N ARG A 70 35.46 -2.13 23.01
CA ARG A 70 36.35 -2.18 21.84
C ARG A 70 35.61 -2.73 20.64
N ILE A 71 35.78 -2.08 19.49
CA ILE A 71 35.31 -2.53 18.18
C ILE A 71 36.53 -2.88 17.35
N LEU A 72 36.69 -4.14 17.02
CA LEU A 72 37.83 -4.77 16.39
C LEU A 72 37.44 -5.37 15.02
N GLY A 73 38.45 -5.80 14.25
CA GLY A 73 38.28 -6.45 12.96
C GLY A 73 38.21 -5.45 11.79
N THR A 74 37.84 -5.93 10.60
CA THR A 74 37.93 -5.11 9.36
C THR A 74 36.92 -3.97 9.29
N ILE A 75 35.92 -3.88 10.21
CA ILE A 75 35.05 -2.70 10.35
C ILE A 75 35.85 -1.42 10.65
N THR A 76 37.07 -1.53 11.22
CA THR A 76 37.94 -0.39 11.50
C THR A 76 38.42 0.30 10.23
N GLU A 77 38.46 -0.43 9.10
CA GLU A 77 38.77 0.06 7.75
C GLU A 77 37.58 0.72 7.05
N ALA A 78 36.38 0.66 7.67
CA ALA A 78 35.15 1.24 7.16
C ALA A 78 34.55 2.29 8.14
N PRO A 79 35.19 3.50 8.27
CA PRO A 79 34.82 4.49 9.28
C PRO A 79 33.34 4.91 9.22
N SER A 80 32.76 5.02 8.01
CA SER A 80 31.35 5.39 7.81
C SER A 80 30.37 4.35 8.36
N LEU A 81 30.72 3.07 8.37
CA LEU A 81 29.92 2.02 8.99
C LEU A 81 30.14 1.96 10.50
N ARG A 82 31.42 2.11 10.93
CA ARG A 82 31.77 2.11 12.35
C ARG A 82 31.01 3.22 13.11
N GLN A 83 30.94 4.43 12.55
CA GLN A 83 30.21 5.57 13.14
C GLN A 83 28.70 5.33 13.29
N ARG A 84 28.13 4.35 12.58
CA ARG A 84 26.71 3.98 12.69
C ARG A 84 26.40 3.03 13.85
N ILE A 85 27.42 2.43 14.46
CA ILE A 85 27.25 1.70 15.70
C ILE A 85 26.98 2.75 16.78
N LYS A 86 25.81 2.68 17.41
CA LYS A 86 25.47 3.61 18.49
C LYS A 86 26.50 3.55 19.61
N PRO A 87 26.83 4.67 20.26
CA PRO A 87 27.69 4.65 21.43
C PRO A 87 27.09 3.76 22.51
N PHE A 88 27.96 3.15 23.33
CA PHE A 88 27.51 2.33 24.46
C PHE A 88 26.78 3.22 25.48
N PRO A 89 25.58 2.81 25.95
CA PRO A 89 24.70 3.70 26.71
C PRO A 89 25.13 3.94 28.17
N LEU A 90 25.98 3.08 28.72
CA LEU A 90 26.41 3.19 30.10
C LEU A 90 27.80 3.76 30.21
N SER A 91 27.99 4.74 31.10
CA SER A 91 29.26 5.34 31.44
C SER A 91 29.56 5.18 32.92
N ASN A 92 30.83 5.44 33.29
CA ASN A 92 31.27 5.36 34.68
C ASN A 92 30.40 6.25 35.58
N GLY A 93 29.95 5.70 36.70
CA GLY A 93 29.02 6.35 37.65
C GLY A 93 27.56 6.09 37.41
N ASN A 94 27.13 5.65 36.20
CA ASN A 94 25.73 5.28 35.94
C ASN A 94 25.31 4.10 36.82
N ILE A 95 24.04 4.01 37.15
CA ILE A 95 23.47 2.80 37.72
C ILE A 95 23.54 1.70 36.64
N LEU A 96 23.89 0.48 37.06
CA LEU A 96 23.95 -0.66 36.16
C LEU A 96 22.55 -0.97 35.60
N ASP A 97 22.40 -0.84 34.28
CA ASP A 97 21.20 -1.24 33.54
C ASP A 97 21.57 -2.38 32.56
N GLN A 98 21.27 -3.61 32.98
CA GLN A 98 21.56 -4.79 32.17
C GLN A 98 20.67 -4.86 30.92
N VAL A 99 19.48 -4.27 30.92
CA VAL A 99 18.59 -4.24 29.75
C VAL A 99 19.22 -3.39 28.66
N SER A 100 19.74 -2.22 28.99
CA SER A 100 20.49 -1.36 28.06
C SER A 100 21.78 -2.03 27.58
N TYR A 101 22.50 -2.74 28.45
CA TYR A 101 23.70 -3.51 28.10
C TYR A 101 23.41 -4.60 27.08
N GLU A 102 22.42 -5.49 27.35
CA GLU A 102 22.06 -6.58 26.43
C GLU A 102 21.49 -6.03 25.11
N THR A 103 20.63 -5.00 25.19
CA THR A 103 20.04 -4.36 24.01
C THR A 103 21.14 -3.81 23.07
N TRP A 104 22.12 -3.12 23.62
CA TRP A 104 23.23 -2.60 22.82
C TRP A 104 24.07 -3.72 22.21
N LYS A 105 24.35 -4.76 23.00
CA LYS A 105 25.10 -5.93 22.57
C LYS A 105 24.45 -6.61 21.36
N ASP A 106 23.15 -6.86 21.45
CA ASP A 106 22.39 -7.51 20.39
C ASP A 106 22.23 -6.62 19.15
N GLN A 107 21.93 -5.34 19.36
CA GLN A 107 21.80 -4.38 18.25
C GLN A 107 23.11 -4.18 17.49
N SER A 108 24.22 -4.09 18.19
CA SER A 108 25.55 -3.90 17.57
C SER A 108 25.96 -5.13 16.76
N LEU A 109 25.73 -6.34 17.28
CA LEU A 109 26.00 -7.58 16.58
C LEU A 109 25.09 -7.76 15.35
N SER A 110 23.80 -7.51 15.51
CA SER A 110 22.83 -7.56 14.41
C SER A 110 23.14 -6.54 13.33
N PHE A 111 23.54 -5.32 13.71
CA PHE A 111 23.98 -4.31 12.76
C PHE A 111 25.17 -4.77 11.92
N LEU A 112 26.21 -5.35 12.54
CA LEU A 112 27.36 -5.87 11.80
C LEU A 112 26.94 -6.99 10.83
N ARG A 113 26.15 -7.95 11.30
CA ARG A 113 25.68 -9.07 10.48
C ARG A 113 24.82 -8.60 9.31
N SER A 114 23.98 -7.60 9.49
CA SER A 114 23.17 -7.01 8.41
C SER A 114 24.00 -6.26 7.36
N ARG A 115 25.27 -5.97 7.65
CA ARG A 115 26.21 -5.26 6.75
C ARG A 115 27.29 -6.18 6.14
N GLY A 116 27.09 -7.48 6.25
CA GLY A 116 27.98 -8.48 5.64
C GLY A 116 29.07 -9.01 6.54
N TYR A 117 29.14 -8.61 7.80
CA TYR A 117 30.05 -9.18 8.78
C TYR A 117 29.40 -10.40 9.45
N ILE A 118 29.09 -11.43 8.65
CA ILE A 118 28.27 -12.56 9.07
C ILE A 118 28.86 -13.38 10.22
N ARG A 119 30.20 -13.35 10.36
CA ARG A 119 30.97 -14.02 11.43
C ARG A 119 31.32 -13.09 12.58
N ALA A 120 30.67 -11.93 12.71
CA ALA A 120 30.87 -11.04 13.84
C ALA A 120 30.48 -11.73 15.16
N TYR A 121 31.33 -11.55 16.18
CA TYR A 121 31.17 -12.15 17.50
C TYR A 121 31.77 -11.27 18.59
N TYR A 122 31.40 -11.52 19.84
CA TYR A 122 32.03 -10.93 20.99
C TYR A 122 33.26 -11.76 21.41
N GLN A 123 34.45 -11.19 21.26
CA GLN A 123 35.68 -11.80 21.73
C GLN A 123 35.77 -11.76 23.26
N ARG A 124 35.19 -10.73 23.88
CA ARG A 124 35.02 -10.59 25.33
C ARG A 124 33.64 -9.94 25.59
N HIS A 125 32.85 -10.51 26.49
CA HIS A 125 31.54 -9.98 26.92
C HIS A 125 31.33 -10.34 28.39
N GLU A 126 32.05 -9.64 29.25
CA GLU A 126 32.02 -9.87 30.70
C GLU A 126 31.35 -8.69 31.40
N LEU A 127 30.47 -9.01 32.34
CA LEU A 127 29.91 -8.09 33.29
C LEU A 127 30.24 -8.60 34.69
N LEU A 128 31.25 -7.97 35.32
CA LEU A 128 31.72 -8.33 36.64
C LEU A 128 31.05 -7.47 37.69
N ILE A 129 30.24 -8.06 38.56
CA ILE A 129 29.46 -7.37 39.57
C ILE A 129 29.99 -7.71 40.97
N ASP A 130 30.47 -6.70 41.67
CA ASP A 130 30.87 -6.78 43.08
C ASP A 130 29.74 -6.23 43.96
N LYS A 131 28.92 -7.13 44.48
CA LYS A 131 27.78 -6.80 45.35
C LYS A 131 28.22 -6.26 46.73
N LYS A 132 29.46 -6.53 47.14
CA LYS A 132 29.96 -6.08 48.46
C LYS A 132 30.35 -4.61 48.42
N ASN A 133 30.88 -4.16 47.30
CA ASN A 133 31.37 -2.80 47.13
C ASN A 133 30.47 -1.95 46.22
N ASP A 134 29.30 -2.45 45.76
CA ASP A 134 28.29 -1.77 44.93
C ASP A 134 28.79 -1.26 43.58
N TRP A 135 29.68 -2.00 42.94
CA TRP A 135 30.21 -1.63 41.63
C TRP A 135 30.15 -2.76 40.58
N ALA A 136 30.24 -2.37 39.31
CA ALA A 136 30.35 -3.29 38.17
C ALA A 136 31.38 -2.80 37.16
N ASP A 137 32.16 -3.73 36.59
CA ASP A 137 33.03 -3.50 35.45
C ASP A 137 32.43 -4.19 34.20
N ILE A 138 32.49 -3.49 33.07
CA ILE A 138 31.92 -3.93 31.79
C ILE A 138 33.05 -4.06 30.77
N TYR A 139 33.20 -5.25 30.17
CA TYR A 139 34.14 -5.52 29.10
C TYR A 139 33.39 -6.05 27.90
N LEU A 140 33.34 -5.29 26.78
CA LEU A 140 32.71 -5.68 25.54
C LEU A 140 33.67 -5.46 24.36
N TRP A 141 34.23 -6.54 23.87
CA TRP A 141 35.13 -6.52 22.70
C TRP A 141 34.41 -7.17 21.51
N LEU A 142 33.83 -6.32 20.67
CA LEU A 142 33.09 -6.73 19.48
C LEU A 142 34.05 -6.85 18.30
N ASN A 143 34.28 -8.06 17.82
CA ASN A 143 35.09 -8.33 16.63
C ASN A 143 34.18 -8.53 15.42
N SER A 144 34.31 -7.70 14.40
CA SER A 144 33.55 -7.80 13.17
C SER A 144 33.93 -9.01 12.31
N GLY A 145 35.15 -9.51 12.45
CA GLY A 145 35.68 -10.43 11.47
C GLY A 145 35.84 -9.77 10.10
N GLU A 146 35.85 -10.58 9.06
CA GLU A 146 35.89 -10.15 7.66
C GLU A 146 34.52 -9.79 7.15
N ARG A 147 34.45 -8.93 6.12
CA ARG A 147 33.23 -8.55 5.46
C ARG A 147 33.01 -9.40 4.21
N PHE A 148 31.85 -10.05 4.14
CA PHE A 148 31.51 -10.99 3.06
C PHE A 148 30.79 -10.30 1.91
N ARG A 149 30.94 -10.87 0.72
CA ARG A 149 30.25 -10.47 -0.51
C ARG A 149 29.25 -11.54 -0.94
N VAL A 150 28.35 -11.17 -1.83
CA VAL A 150 27.48 -12.12 -2.53
C VAL A 150 28.32 -12.90 -3.53
N GLY A 151 28.27 -14.21 -3.45
CA GLY A 151 28.95 -15.14 -4.34
C GLY A 151 28.12 -15.47 -5.59
N SER A 152 28.14 -16.77 -5.96
CA SER A 152 27.32 -17.28 -7.06
C SER A 152 25.83 -17.18 -6.72
N ILE A 153 24.99 -16.83 -7.71
CA ILE A 153 23.55 -16.78 -7.57
C ILE A 153 22.93 -17.91 -8.40
N SER A 154 22.28 -18.86 -7.72
CA SER A 154 21.55 -19.97 -8.31
C SER A 154 20.05 -19.72 -8.23
N ILE A 155 19.31 -19.93 -9.32
CA ILE A 155 17.85 -19.81 -9.39
C ILE A 155 17.30 -21.20 -9.72
N VAL A 156 16.36 -21.71 -8.92
CA VAL A 156 15.81 -23.06 -9.04
C VAL A 156 14.29 -23.03 -8.93
N GLY A 157 13.58 -23.82 -9.73
CA GLY A 157 12.13 -24.03 -9.65
C GLY A 157 11.29 -23.04 -10.44
N ALA A 158 11.93 -22.25 -11.32
CA ALA A 158 11.24 -21.30 -12.20
C ALA A 158 11.71 -21.41 -13.66
N GLU A 159 11.95 -22.62 -14.13
CA GLU A 159 12.55 -22.93 -15.44
C GLU A 159 11.68 -22.44 -16.62
N ARG A 160 10.36 -22.25 -16.39
CA ARG A 160 9.42 -21.71 -17.39
C ARG A 160 9.54 -20.21 -17.59
N TYR A 161 10.18 -19.49 -16.65
CA TYR A 161 10.41 -18.04 -16.74
C TYR A 161 11.83 -17.75 -17.23
N PRO A 162 12.02 -16.76 -18.11
CA PRO A 162 13.35 -16.34 -18.50
C PRO A 162 14.16 -15.85 -17.28
N ARG A 163 15.43 -16.24 -17.23
CA ARG A 163 16.32 -15.86 -16.12
C ARG A 163 16.37 -14.34 -15.88
N TRP A 164 16.42 -13.54 -16.94
CA TRP A 164 16.44 -12.07 -16.87
C TRP A 164 15.19 -11.49 -16.16
N PHE A 165 14.05 -12.18 -16.27
CA PHE A 165 12.82 -11.75 -15.61
C PHE A 165 12.93 -11.89 -14.08
N ILE A 166 13.49 -12.99 -13.59
CA ILE A 166 13.70 -13.22 -12.17
C ILE A 166 14.77 -12.27 -11.63
N GLU A 167 15.86 -12.07 -12.39
CA GLU A 167 16.97 -11.19 -12.01
C GLU A 167 16.54 -9.72 -11.80
N ARG A 168 15.45 -9.27 -12.42
CA ARG A 168 14.89 -7.92 -12.18
C ARG A 168 14.45 -7.68 -10.74
N TYR A 169 14.08 -8.73 -10.02
CA TYR A 169 13.59 -8.67 -8.65
C TYR A 169 14.72 -8.72 -7.62
N LEU A 170 15.93 -9.08 -8.05
CA LEU A 170 17.09 -9.14 -7.16
C LEU A 170 17.56 -7.73 -6.81
N THR A 171 17.73 -7.47 -5.52
CA THR A 171 18.25 -6.20 -4.99
C THR A 171 19.76 -6.22 -4.77
N PHE A 172 20.43 -7.27 -5.22
CA PHE A 172 21.87 -7.51 -5.10
C PHE A 172 22.41 -8.22 -6.36
N LYS A 173 23.69 -8.14 -6.54
CA LYS A 173 24.46 -8.80 -7.62
C LYS A 173 25.65 -9.53 -7.02
N THR A 174 26.20 -10.50 -7.79
CA THR A 174 27.49 -11.12 -7.46
C THR A 174 28.55 -10.04 -7.25
N GLY A 175 29.29 -10.12 -6.14
CA GLY A 175 30.31 -9.16 -5.75
C GLY A 175 29.82 -8.00 -4.85
N ASP A 176 28.52 -7.75 -4.74
CA ASP A 176 27.98 -6.80 -3.77
C ASP A 176 28.23 -7.24 -2.33
N TRP A 177 28.23 -6.29 -1.39
CA TRP A 177 28.32 -6.65 0.02
C TRP A 177 27.10 -7.48 0.45
N TYR A 178 27.36 -8.62 1.07
CA TYR A 178 26.28 -9.50 1.55
C TYR A 178 25.39 -8.77 2.57
N SER A 179 24.10 -8.89 2.41
CA SER A 179 23.12 -8.28 3.30
C SER A 179 21.86 -9.17 3.40
N PRO A 180 21.57 -9.73 4.58
CA PRO A 180 20.30 -10.43 4.82
C PRO A 180 19.06 -9.57 4.51
N ASP A 181 19.12 -8.27 4.79
CA ASP A 181 18.04 -7.31 4.45
C ASP A 181 17.77 -7.29 2.95
N ALA A 182 18.82 -7.32 2.11
CA ALA A 182 18.68 -7.34 0.65
C ALA A 182 18.05 -8.67 0.17
N LEU A 183 18.38 -9.80 0.81
CA LEU A 183 17.78 -11.09 0.51
C LEU A 183 16.28 -11.06 0.84
N SER A 184 15.90 -10.56 2.01
CA SER A 184 14.49 -10.42 2.43
C SER A 184 13.69 -9.48 1.53
N VAL A 185 14.27 -8.36 1.10
CA VAL A 185 13.61 -7.44 0.14
C VAL A 185 13.42 -8.14 -1.20
N THR A 186 14.42 -8.90 -1.68
CA THR A 186 14.30 -9.69 -2.91
C THR A 186 13.18 -10.75 -2.80
N GLU A 187 13.10 -11.43 -1.65
CA GLU A 187 12.03 -12.40 -1.37
C GLU A 187 10.65 -11.75 -1.42
N SER A 188 10.48 -10.59 -0.78
CA SER A 188 9.24 -9.81 -0.85
C SER A 188 8.91 -9.38 -2.29
N ASN A 189 9.87 -8.85 -3.03
CA ASN A 189 9.67 -8.42 -4.41
C ASN A 189 9.19 -9.59 -5.31
N LEU A 190 9.78 -10.76 -5.15
CA LEU A 190 9.40 -11.96 -5.90
C LEU A 190 8.03 -12.49 -5.50
N HIS A 191 7.69 -12.41 -4.21
CA HIS A 191 6.35 -12.77 -3.72
C HIS A 191 5.28 -11.81 -4.27
N ASP A 192 5.56 -10.51 -4.27
CA ASP A 192 4.65 -9.48 -4.76
C ASP A 192 4.47 -9.51 -6.29
N ALA A 193 5.35 -10.23 -7.00
CA ALA A 193 5.19 -10.45 -8.43
C ALA A 193 3.94 -11.26 -8.80
N ASN A 194 3.32 -11.96 -7.85
CA ASN A 194 2.17 -12.85 -8.05
C ASN A 194 2.39 -13.91 -9.17
N ARG A 195 3.63 -14.41 -9.26
CA ARG A 195 4.05 -15.46 -10.21
C ARG A 195 4.45 -16.74 -9.51
N PHE A 196 4.75 -16.64 -8.22
CA PHE A 196 5.33 -17.70 -7.42
C PHE A 196 4.49 -17.93 -6.17
N GLU A 197 4.20 -19.21 -5.89
CA GLU A 197 3.48 -19.67 -4.69
C GLU A 197 4.40 -19.68 -3.46
N ASN A 198 5.64 -20.11 -3.68
CA ASN A 198 6.66 -20.16 -2.64
C ASN A 198 7.94 -19.47 -3.16
N VAL A 199 8.48 -18.61 -2.31
CA VAL A 199 9.72 -17.88 -2.57
C VAL A 199 10.62 -18.03 -1.36
N GLN A 200 11.86 -18.45 -1.57
CA GLN A 200 12.90 -18.47 -0.55
C GLN A 200 14.21 -17.96 -1.13
N VAL A 201 14.82 -16.99 -0.48
CA VAL A 201 16.12 -16.43 -0.87
C VAL A 201 17.13 -16.72 0.24
N LEU A 202 17.96 -17.72 0.03
CA LEU A 202 18.84 -18.29 1.04
C LEU A 202 20.31 -18.02 0.72
N GLY A 203 21.02 -17.43 1.68
CA GLY A 203 22.49 -17.34 1.62
C GLY A 203 23.14 -18.46 2.41
N ASP A 204 24.00 -19.25 1.79
CA ASP A 204 24.78 -20.29 2.47
C ASP A 204 25.95 -19.66 3.26
N THR A 205 25.62 -19.15 4.43
CA THR A 205 26.60 -18.56 5.34
C THR A 205 27.46 -19.60 6.07
N ALA A 206 27.07 -20.87 6.03
CA ALA A 206 27.81 -21.97 6.64
C ALA A 206 29.01 -22.40 5.76
N HIS A 207 28.84 -22.36 4.43
CA HIS A 207 29.86 -22.79 3.47
C HIS A 207 30.20 -21.68 2.46
N PRO A 208 30.71 -20.52 2.91
CA PRO A 208 31.17 -19.48 1.99
C PRO A 208 32.42 -19.96 1.24
N VAL A 209 32.56 -19.51 0.00
CA VAL A 209 33.79 -19.72 -0.78
C VAL A 209 34.66 -18.48 -0.58
N ASP A 210 35.76 -18.62 0.15
CA ASP A 210 36.57 -17.49 0.66
C ASP A 210 35.67 -16.51 1.45
N THR A 211 35.54 -15.27 0.97
CA THR A 211 34.65 -14.24 1.54
C THR A 211 33.36 -14.05 0.73
N ALA A 212 33.01 -14.99 -0.16
CA ALA A 212 31.82 -14.95 -0.97
C ALA A 212 30.74 -15.94 -0.47
N VAL A 213 29.54 -15.46 -0.19
CA VAL A 213 28.39 -16.25 0.25
C VAL A 213 27.57 -16.66 -0.96
N PRO A 214 27.49 -17.97 -1.29
CA PRO A 214 26.57 -18.42 -2.35
C PRO A 214 25.12 -18.12 -1.97
N VAL A 215 24.32 -17.67 -2.93
CA VAL A 215 22.91 -17.37 -2.74
C VAL A 215 22.06 -18.25 -3.64
N THR A 216 21.05 -18.90 -3.07
CA THR A 216 20.08 -19.71 -3.82
C THR A 216 18.69 -19.08 -3.71
N VAL A 217 18.11 -18.76 -4.88
CA VAL A 217 16.72 -18.33 -5.02
C VAL A 217 15.90 -19.55 -5.40
N LYS A 218 15.07 -20.05 -4.47
CA LYS A 218 14.16 -21.19 -4.68
C LYS A 218 12.76 -20.65 -4.93
N LEU A 219 12.16 -21.07 -6.04
CA LEU A 219 10.85 -20.63 -6.48
C LEU A 219 9.95 -21.82 -6.76
N ALA A 220 8.66 -21.71 -6.42
CA ALA A 220 7.61 -22.58 -6.92
C ALA A 220 6.64 -21.72 -7.73
N SER A 221 6.50 -22.02 -9.02
CA SER A 221 5.65 -21.22 -9.92
C SER A 221 4.18 -21.44 -9.64
N LEU A 222 3.39 -20.37 -9.58
CA LEU A 222 1.93 -20.44 -9.64
C LEU A 222 1.46 -20.92 -11.03
N PRO A 223 0.23 -21.43 -11.17
CA PRO A 223 -0.38 -21.63 -12.47
C PRO A 223 -0.27 -20.34 -13.30
N GLU A 224 0.10 -20.47 -14.58
CA GLU A 224 0.27 -19.30 -15.45
C GLU A 224 -1.06 -18.70 -15.90
N GLN A 225 -2.11 -19.51 -15.88
CA GLN A 225 -3.44 -19.13 -16.36
C GLN A 225 -4.42 -19.09 -15.18
N HIS A 226 -5.14 -17.99 -15.07
CA HIS A 226 -6.16 -17.80 -14.05
C HIS A 226 -7.47 -17.37 -14.72
N LEU A 227 -8.55 -17.99 -14.32
CA LEU A 227 -9.90 -17.61 -14.69
C LEU A 227 -10.63 -17.16 -13.43
N LYS A 228 -11.17 -15.94 -13.45
CA LYS A 228 -11.94 -15.37 -12.34
C LYS A 228 -13.32 -14.98 -12.86
N VAL A 229 -14.36 -15.40 -12.14
CA VAL A 229 -15.74 -15.05 -12.43
C VAL A 229 -16.31 -14.28 -11.26
N GLY A 230 -17.00 -13.20 -11.53
CA GLY A 230 -17.65 -12.36 -10.52
C GLY A 230 -19.06 -11.97 -10.95
N VAL A 231 -19.91 -11.77 -9.97
CA VAL A 231 -21.24 -11.15 -10.14
C VAL A 231 -21.35 -10.00 -9.15
N GLY A 232 -22.03 -8.94 -9.54
CA GLY A 232 -22.16 -7.77 -8.70
C GLY A 232 -23.36 -6.91 -9.10
N TYR A 233 -23.57 -5.87 -8.32
CA TYR A 233 -24.56 -4.84 -8.60
C TYR A 233 -23.98 -3.47 -8.25
N SER A 234 -24.22 -2.50 -9.11
CA SER A 234 -24.01 -1.09 -8.76
C SER A 234 -25.13 -0.23 -9.33
N THR A 235 -25.44 0.87 -8.66
CA THR A 235 -26.50 1.78 -9.11
C THR A 235 -26.19 2.47 -10.44
N ASN A 236 -24.92 2.56 -10.81
CA ASN A 236 -24.52 3.16 -12.08
C ASN A 236 -24.77 2.23 -13.28
N ILE A 237 -24.37 0.95 -13.19
CA ILE A 237 -24.41 0.01 -14.33
C ILE A 237 -25.46 -1.10 -14.20
N GLY A 238 -26.08 -1.25 -13.02
CA GLY A 238 -27.05 -2.30 -12.71
C GLY A 238 -26.39 -3.63 -12.32
N LEU A 239 -27.16 -4.73 -12.44
CA LEU A 239 -26.66 -6.09 -12.27
C LEU A 239 -25.57 -6.35 -13.32
N ASN A 240 -24.45 -6.94 -12.91
CA ASN A 240 -23.34 -7.22 -13.78
C ASN A 240 -22.70 -8.59 -13.50
N GLY A 241 -22.17 -9.20 -14.57
CA GLY A 241 -21.29 -10.35 -14.54
C GLY A 241 -19.96 -9.99 -15.15
N ILE A 242 -18.87 -10.50 -14.58
CA ILE A 242 -17.52 -10.24 -15.02
C ILE A 242 -16.76 -11.55 -15.14
N LEU A 243 -16.04 -11.72 -16.25
CA LEU A 243 -15.10 -12.79 -16.48
C LEU A 243 -13.72 -12.20 -16.76
N TYR A 244 -12.72 -12.60 -15.97
CA TYR A 244 -11.32 -12.26 -16.20
C TYR A 244 -10.54 -13.51 -16.56
N TYR A 245 -9.75 -13.44 -17.63
CA TYR A 245 -8.74 -14.40 -17.97
C TYR A 245 -7.37 -13.74 -17.95
N ASP A 246 -6.46 -14.31 -17.16
CA ASP A 246 -5.07 -13.87 -17.05
C ASP A 246 -4.14 -14.99 -17.52
N ASN A 247 -3.21 -14.71 -18.43
CA ASN A 247 -2.06 -15.55 -18.69
C ASN A 247 -0.79 -14.76 -18.38
N TYR A 248 -0.11 -15.18 -17.33
CA TYR A 248 1.02 -14.47 -16.76
C TYR A 248 2.38 -14.79 -17.38
N ASN A 249 2.45 -15.75 -18.29
CA ASN A 249 3.70 -16.16 -18.92
C ASN A 249 3.52 -16.51 -20.39
N MET A 250 2.83 -15.62 -21.12
CA MET A 250 2.55 -15.79 -22.54
C MET A 250 3.84 -16.04 -23.30
N PHE A 251 3.85 -17.09 -24.13
CA PHE A 251 5.02 -17.52 -24.91
C PHE A 251 6.28 -17.83 -24.08
N GLN A 252 6.14 -18.12 -22.77
CA GLN A 252 7.25 -18.35 -21.82
C GLN A 252 8.26 -17.17 -21.78
N ARG A 253 7.76 -15.93 -21.95
CA ARG A 253 8.54 -14.68 -21.97
C ARG A 253 8.20 -13.73 -20.83
N ALA A 254 7.51 -14.23 -19.80
CA ALA A 254 7.00 -13.45 -18.67
C ALA A 254 6.03 -12.31 -19.08
N GLN A 255 5.50 -12.39 -20.30
CA GLN A 255 4.51 -11.45 -20.82
C GLN A 255 3.14 -11.79 -20.24
N HIS A 256 2.32 -10.77 -19.99
CA HIS A 256 1.01 -10.94 -19.39
C HIS A 256 -0.09 -10.53 -20.37
N LEU A 257 -0.99 -11.46 -20.64
CA LEU A 257 -2.25 -11.20 -21.32
C LEU A 257 -3.38 -11.20 -20.29
N HIS A 258 -4.09 -10.10 -20.21
CA HIS A 258 -5.31 -9.94 -19.43
C HIS A 258 -6.49 -9.71 -20.36
N VAL A 259 -7.53 -10.54 -20.27
CA VAL A 259 -8.78 -10.38 -21.00
C VAL A 259 -9.91 -10.20 -19.99
N ALA A 260 -10.71 -9.16 -20.18
CA ALA A 260 -11.88 -8.86 -19.37
C ALA A 260 -13.14 -8.87 -20.24
N VAL A 261 -14.17 -9.59 -19.78
CA VAL A 261 -15.51 -9.54 -20.36
C VAL A 261 -16.48 -9.13 -19.27
N GLN A 262 -17.19 -8.04 -19.48
CA GLN A 262 -18.23 -7.55 -18.58
C GLN A 262 -19.56 -7.45 -19.30
N ALA A 263 -20.58 -8.01 -18.70
CA ALA A 263 -21.97 -7.87 -19.13
C ALA A 263 -22.80 -7.30 -17.98
N ALA A 264 -23.27 -6.08 -18.15
CA ALA A 264 -24.13 -5.39 -17.21
C ALA A 264 -25.40 -4.90 -17.89
N GLN A 265 -26.36 -4.41 -17.11
CA GLN A 265 -27.61 -3.87 -17.67
C GLN A 265 -27.39 -2.66 -18.57
N ARG A 266 -26.38 -1.83 -18.25
CA ARG A 266 -26.09 -0.57 -18.95
C ARG A 266 -24.77 -0.57 -19.70
N THR A 267 -23.88 -1.52 -19.40
CA THR A 267 -22.53 -1.57 -19.99
C THR A 267 -22.22 -3.00 -20.42
N ARG A 268 -21.70 -3.15 -21.63
CA ARG A 268 -21.12 -4.40 -22.12
C ARG A 268 -19.72 -4.08 -22.63
N ASN A 269 -18.74 -4.78 -22.12
CA ASN A 269 -17.34 -4.54 -22.46
C ASN A 269 -16.62 -5.87 -22.69
N ILE A 270 -15.83 -5.92 -23.74
CA ILE A 270 -14.79 -6.92 -23.93
C ILE A 270 -13.48 -6.19 -24.19
N GLY A 271 -12.45 -6.47 -23.40
CA GLY A 271 -11.16 -5.83 -23.54
C GLY A 271 -10.02 -6.80 -23.33
N ALA A 272 -8.91 -6.53 -23.99
CA ALA A 272 -7.66 -7.25 -23.81
C ALA A 272 -6.52 -6.26 -23.57
N THR A 273 -5.67 -6.58 -22.60
CA THR A 273 -4.44 -5.84 -22.29
C THR A 273 -3.28 -6.82 -22.34
N TYR A 274 -2.30 -6.47 -23.15
CA TYR A 274 -1.06 -7.22 -23.28
C TYR A 274 0.10 -6.39 -22.78
N THR A 275 0.85 -6.91 -21.81
CA THR A 275 2.01 -6.23 -21.24
C THR A 275 3.26 -7.08 -21.35
N TRP A 276 4.38 -6.43 -21.62
CA TRP A 276 5.67 -7.08 -21.56
C TRP A 276 6.68 -6.25 -20.78
N PRO A 277 7.24 -6.85 -19.71
CA PRO A 277 8.16 -6.17 -18.83
C PRO A 277 9.47 -5.86 -19.54
N ILE A 278 10.05 -4.68 -19.26
CA ILE A 278 11.29 -4.19 -19.87
C ILE A 278 12.25 -3.64 -18.84
N GLY A 279 13.55 -3.76 -19.13
CA GLY A 279 14.61 -3.23 -18.26
C GLY A 279 14.66 -3.90 -16.89
N SER A 280 15.42 -3.31 -15.98
CA SER A 280 15.61 -3.79 -14.60
C SER A 280 14.67 -3.17 -13.59
N THR A 281 13.97 -2.07 -13.92
CA THR A 281 13.06 -1.38 -13.00
C THR A 281 11.72 -2.12 -12.97
N LEU A 282 11.30 -2.57 -11.78
CA LEU A 282 10.00 -3.20 -11.58
C LEU A 282 8.87 -2.24 -11.96
N GLY A 283 7.79 -2.76 -12.54
CA GLY A 283 6.66 -1.94 -13.00
C GLY A 283 6.90 -1.15 -14.31
N SER A 284 8.10 -1.26 -14.92
CA SER A 284 8.36 -0.71 -16.27
C SER A 284 8.04 -1.74 -17.33
N GLU A 285 7.12 -1.37 -18.26
CA GLU A 285 6.60 -2.30 -19.27
C GLU A 285 6.08 -1.57 -20.50
N TYR A 286 6.06 -2.25 -21.65
CA TYR A 286 5.22 -1.86 -22.77
C TYR A 286 3.81 -2.41 -22.59
N ILE A 287 2.82 -1.70 -23.13
CA ILE A 287 1.40 -2.03 -23.00
C ILE A 287 0.75 -1.90 -24.36
N ALA A 288 -0.04 -2.90 -24.74
CA ALA A 288 -0.99 -2.80 -25.84
C ALA A 288 -2.38 -3.15 -25.29
N THR A 289 -3.38 -2.35 -25.65
CA THR A 289 -4.78 -2.56 -25.24
C THR A 289 -5.69 -2.53 -26.44
N THR A 290 -6.77 -3.28 -26.37
CA THR A 290 -7.92 -3.14 -27.28
C THR A 290 -9.19 -3.40 -26.50
N SER A 291 -10.25 -2.67 -26.79
CA SER A 291 -11.57 -2.92 -26.19
C SER A 291 -12.70 -2.56 -27.15
N PHE A 292 -13.80 -3.27 -27.01
CA PHE A 292 -15.09 -2.89 -27.54
C PHE A 292 -16.05 -2.69 -26.37
N GLN A 293 -16.71 -1.52 -26.34
CA GLN A 293 -17.58 -1.12 -25.27
C GLN A 293 -18.93 -0.65 -25.85
N ASN A 294 -20.02 -1.12 -25.25
CA ASN A 294 -21.38 -0.63 -25.49
C ASN A 294 -21.94 -0.12 -24.18
N GLU A 295 -22.36 1.13 -24.17
CA GLU A 295 -22.92 1.79 -22.99
C GLU A 295 -24.26 2.45 -23.29
N THR A 296 -25.17 2.40 -22.32
CA THR A 296 -26.50 3.04 -22.44
C THR A 296 -26.88 3.62 -21.10
N TYR A 297 -26.83 4.92 -21.00
CA TYR A 297 -27.23 5.69 -19.82
C TYR A 297 -28.47 6.54 -20.11
N GLN A 298 -28.91 7.31 -19.13
CA GLN A 298 -30.15 8.07 -19.21
C GLN A 298 -30.15 9.11 -20.33
N ILE A 299 -29.02 9.78 -20.56
CA ILE A 299 -28.90 10.89 -21.50
C ILE A 299 -28.03 10.57 -22.71
N TRP A 300 -27.28 9.49 -22.69
CA TRP A 300 -26.43 9.10 -23.80
C TRP A 300 -26.26 7.59 -23.95
N SER A 301 -25.91 7.17 -25.14
CA SER A 301 -25.45 5.82 -25.45
C SER A 301 -24.28 5.87 -26.43
N ALA A 302 -23.37 4.91 -26.33
CA ALA A 302 -22.20 4.82 -27.21
C ALA A 302 -21.83 3.36 -27.49
N ASN A 303 -21.33 3.12 -28.73
CA ASN A 303 -20.56 1.95 -29.11
C ASN A 303 -19.16 2.45 -29.45
N GLU A 304 -18.16 1.94 -28.78
CA GLU A 304 -16.79 2.38 -28.91
C GLU A 304 -15.86 1.20 -29.17
N LEU A 305 -15.01 1.33 -30.15
CA LEU A 305 -13.87 0.46 -30.41
C LEU A 305 -12.60 1.25 -30.14
N SER A 306 -11.78 0.77 -29.21
CA SER A 306 -10.52 1.41 -28.90
C SER A 306 -9.33 0.45 -29.01
N ALA A 307 -8.18 1.00 -29.39
CA ALA A 307 -6.90 0.32 -29.34
C ALA A 307 -5.81 1.31 -28.92
N ALA A 308 -4.85 0.88 -28.14
CA ALA A 308 -3.75 1.74 -27.76
C ALA A 308 -2.46 0.94 -27.57
N ILE A 309 -1.33 1.59 -27.82
CA ILE A 309 0.00 1.05 -27.55
C ILE A 309 0.85 2.10 -26.86
N GLY A 310 1.69 1.68 -25.94
CA GLY A 310 2.54 2.63 -25.23
C GLY A 310 3.47 1.98 -24.22
N ARG A 311 3.93 2.82 -23.32
CA ARG A 311 4.91 2.42 -22.30
C ARG A 311 4.54 2.99 -20.95
N ARG A 312 4.74 2.19 -19.91
CA ARG A 312 4.71 2.59 -18.50
C ARG A 312 6.12 2.62 -17.94
N TRP A 313 6.42 3.66 -17.20
CA TRP A 313 7.64 3.81 -16.40
C TRP A 313 7.27 3.86 -14.94
N ALA A 314 7.87 3.00 -14.13
CA ALA A 314 7.86 3.17 -12.68
C ALA A 314 8.89 4.24 -12.30
N LEU A 315 8.46 5.29 -11.59
CA LEU A 315 9.31 6.44 -11.27
C LEU A 315 10.02 6.31 -9.94
N ALA A 316 9.40 5.67 -8.97
CA ALA A 316 9.98 5.43 -7.66
C ALA A 316 9.36 4.21 -7.02
N ASP A 317 10.20 3.28 -6.65
CA ASP A 317 9.90 2.27 -5.65
C ASP A 317 10.53 2.73 -4.33
N ASN A 318 9.85 3.60 -3.61
CA ASN A 318 10.21 3.93 -2.25
C ASN A 318 9.50 2.94 -1.31
N ALA A 319 9.95 1.69 -1.32
CA ALA A 319 9.45 0.64 -0.43
C ALA A 319 9.37 1.08 1.05
N ARG A 320 10.26 1.99 1.47
CA ARG A 320 10.22 2.60 2.81
C ARG A 320 9.05 3.56 3.05
N LYS A 321 8.46 4.14 1.97
CA LYS A 321 7.35 5.11 2.07
C LYS A 321 6.04 4.58 1.52
N ASN A 322 6.00 3.34 1.00
CA ASN A 322 4.86 2.75 0.30
C ASN A 322 4.28 3.66 -0.80
N VAL A 323 5.13 4.43 -1.49
CA VAL A 323 4.72 5.34 -2.56
C VAL A 323 4.99 4.68 -3.89
N ASN A 324 3.94 4.38 -4.64
CA ASN A 324 4.00 3.91 -6.01
C ASN A 324 3.71 5.08 -6.95
N ALA A 325 4.66 5.43 -7.80
CA ALA A 325 4.49 6.47 -8.81
C ALA A 325 4.82 5.92 -10.20
N THR A 326 3.95 6.19 -11.17
CA THR A 326 4.12 5.75 -12.57
C THR A 326 3.79 6.88 -13.54
N ILE A 327 4.49 6.88 -14.68
CA ILE A 327 4.08 7.61 -15.89
C ILE A 327 3.74 6.58 -16.95
N GLN A 328 2.63 6.78 -17.64
CA GLN A 328 2.23 5.97 -18.79
C GLN A 328 1.98 6.89 -19.97
N ALA A 329 2.68 6.67 -21.09
CA ALA A 329 2.44 7.33 -22.35
C ALA A 329 1.87 6.33 -23.34
N MET A 330 0.73 6.67 -23.94
CA MET A 330 0.02 5.82 -24.91
C MET A 330 -0.24 6.60 -26.18
N PHE A 331 -0.35 5.88 -27.29
CA PHE A 331 -0.93 6.35 -28.52
C PHE A 331 -2.23 5.59 -28.75
N ASN A 332 -3.34 6.31 -28.80
CA ASN A 332 -4.69 5.77 -28.78
C ASN A 332 -5.33 5.91 -30.16
N LEU A 333 -6.12 4.91 -30.52
CA LEU A 333 -7.09 4.90 -31.59
C LEU A 333 -8.45 4.66 -30.98
N GLU A 334 -9.42 5.49 -31.32
CA GLU A 334 -10.79 5.39 -30.84
C GLU A 334 -11.77 5.69 -31.96
N GLN A 335 -12.71 4.78 -32.16
CA GLN A 335 -13.84 4.93 -33.07
C GLN A 335 -15.13 4.75 -32.27
N ALA A 336 -15.97 5.76 -32.26
CA ALA A 336 -17.22 5.75 -31.53
C ALA A 336 -18.42 6.13 -32.40
N SER A 337 -19.54 5.44 -32.17
CA SER A 337 -20.86 5.83 -32.65
C SER A 337 -21.73 6.07 -31.42
N TYR A 338 -22.30 7.23 -31.26
CA TYR A 338 -22.97 7.64 -30.03
C TYR A 338 -24.22 8.46 -30.31
N THR A 339 -25.11 8.46 -29.31
CA THR A 339 -26.30 9.31 -29.27
C THR A 339 -26.30 10.05 -27.93
N VAL A 340 -26.36 11.36 -27.95
CA VAL A 340 -26.46 12.20 -26.76
C VAL A 340 -27.73 13.05 -26.87
N SER A 341 -28.62 12.93 -25.89
CA SER A 341 -29.90 13.65 -25.87
C SER A 341 -30.70 13.55 -27.18
N GLY A 342 -30.69 12.34 -27.77
CA GLY A 342 -31.42 12.03 -29.01
C GLY A 342 -30.70 12.42 -30.30
N ILE A 343 -29.55 13.05 -30.26
CA ILE A 343 -28.74 13.39 -31.45
C ILE A 343 -27.65 12.34 -31.61
N SER A 344 -27.67 11.64 -32.74
CA SER A 344 -26.66 10.63 -33.10
C SER A 344 -25.51 11.26 -33.90
N ASP A 345 -24.31 10.82 -33.59
CA ASP A 345 -23.09 11.22 -34.28
C ASP A 345 -22.06 10.06 -34.26
N SER A 346 -20.96 10.24 -34.96
CA SER A 346 -19.83 9.31 -34.95
C SER A 346 -18.51 10.06 -35.00
N SER A 347 -17.47 9.46 -34.44
CA SER A 347 -16.16 10.07 -34.42
C SER A 347 -15.04 9.04 -34.55
N PHE A 348 -13.91 9.52 -35.05
CA PHE A 348 -12.66 8.78 -35.11
C PHE A 348 -11.53 9.67 -34.60
N TYR A 349 -10.75 9.13 -33.66
CA TYR A 349 -9.64 9.85 -33.05
C TYR A 349 -8.37 9.02 -33.02
N LEU A 350 -7.27 9.67 -33.37
CA LEU A 350 -5.90 9.22 -33.13
C LEU A 350 -5.23 10.25 -32.23
N TYR A 351 -4.76 9.84 -31.05
CA TYR A 351 -4.22 10.80 -30.09
C TYR A 351 -3.23 10.19 -29.10
N PRO A 352 -2.14 10.92 -28.78
CA PRO A 352 -1.30 10.62 -27.64
C PRO A 352 -2.01 10.96 -26.33
N SER A 353 -1.70 10.17 -25.30
CA SER A 353 -2.06 10.47 -23.92
C SER A 353 -0.90 10.21 -22.98
N VAL A 354 -0.81 11.00 -21.91
CA VAL A 354 0.15 10.80 -20.83
C VAL A 354 -0.62 10.80 -19.51
N THR A 355 -0.46 9.73 -18.74
CA THR A 355 -1.05 9.60 -17.43
C THR A 355 0.05 9.49 -16.38
N TYR A 356 0.04 10.40 -15.41
CA TYR A 356 0.80 10.32 -14.18
C TYR A 356 -0.10 9.78 -13.07
N ARG A 357 0.36 8.77 -12.34
CA ARG A 357 -0.34 8.21 -11.18
C ARG A 357 0.63 8.09 -10.02
N VAL A 358 0.19 8.52 -8.84
CA VAL A 358 0.90 8.30 -7.58
C VAL A 358 -0.10 7.88 -6.50
N GLN A 359 0.29 6.92 -5.68
CA GLN A 359 -0.52 6.48 -4.54
C GLN A 359 0.37 5.93 -3.42
N ASN A 360 -0.12 5.99 -2.18
CA ASN A 360 0.59 5.45 -1.02
C ASN A 360 -0.30 4.67 -0.03
N TYR A 361 -1.45 4.18 -0.47
CA TYR A 361 -2.26 3.30 0.37
C TYR A 361 -1.51 2.02 0.71
N ARG A 362 -1.36 1.73 2.02
CA ARG A 362 -0.70 0.51 2.50
C ARG A 362 -1.53 -0.75 2.26
N ASN A 363 -2.84 -0.62 2.40
CA ASN A 363 -3.79 -1.70 2.16
C ASN A 363 -4.85 -1.22 1.17
N ILE A 364 -4.79 -1.75 -0.05
CA ILE A 364 -5.75 -1.40 -1.11
C ILE A 364 -7.14 -1.94 -0.78
N LEU A 365 -7.25 -3.11 -0.12
CA LEU A 365 -8.55 -3.67 0.29
C LEU A 365 -9.24 -2.86 1.39
N ARG A 366 -8.47 -2.11 2.17
CA ARG A 366 -8.95 -1.21 3.22
C ARG A 366 -8.18 0.12 3.16
N PRO A 367 -8.52 0.99 2.20
CA PRO A 367 -7.81 2.26 1.95
C PRO A 367 -8.26 3.36 2.94
N VAL A 368 -7.91 3.21 4.21
CA VAL A 368 -8.32 4.13 5.29
C VAL A 368 -7.25 5.16 5.68
N SER A 369 -6.04 5.03 5.15
CA SER A 369 -4.95 5.99 5.36
C SER A 369 -4.02 5.99 4.15
N GLY A 370 -3.94 7.12 3.48
CA GLY A 370 -3.13 7.31 2.29
C GLY A 370 -3.72 8.35 1.35
N PHE A 371 -3.16 8.42 0.17
CA PHE A 371 -3.66 9.27 -0.91
C PHE A 371 -3.42 8.62 -2.27
N TYR A 372 -4.17 9.07 -3.26
CA TYR A 372 -3.86 8.88 -4.67
C TYR A 372 -4.06 10.17 -5.45
N VAL A 373 -3.28 10.34 -6.50
CA VAL A 373 -3.48 11.38 -7.52
C VAL A 373 -3.25 10.75 -8.89
N GLN A 374 -4.16 11.02 -9.80
CA GLN A 374 -4.02 10.66 -11.21
C GLN A 374 -4.26 11.90 -12.07
N ALA A 375 -3.29 12.23 -12.92
CA ALA A 375 -3.39 13.30 -13.91
C ALA A 375 -3.23 12.70 -15.30
N THR A 376 -4.17 12.98 -16.20
CA THR A 376 -4.15 12.52 -17.60
C THR A 376 -4.24 13.73 -18.52
N ALA A 377 -3.30 13.86 -19.44
CA ALA A 377 -3.30 14.82 -20.54
C ALA A 377 -3.36 14.07 -21.86
N GLU A 378 -4.25 14.48 -22.73
CA GLU A 378 -4.47 13.84 -24.04
C GLU A 378 -4.90 14.88 -25.07
N GLY A 379 -4.68 14.59 -26.34
CA GLY A 379 -5.10 15.54 -27.38
C GLY A 379 -4.96 14.99 -28.78
N ALA A 380 -5.90 15.36 -29.64
CA ALA A 380 -6.02 14.94 -31.01
C ALA A 380 -5.90 16.09 -31.99
N SER A 381 -5.52 15.78 -33.21
CA SER A 381 -5.46 16.75 -34.31
C SER A 381 -6.08 16.18 -35.60
N LYS A 382 -6.80 17.03 -36.30
CA LYS A 382 -7.29 16.72 -37.68
C LYS A 382 -6.17 16.37 -38.64
N VAL A 383 -4.97 16.89 -38.42
CA VAL A 383 -3.78 16.56 -39.23
C VAL A 383 -3.45 15.07 -39.16
N TRP A 384 -3.81 14.40 -38.06
CA TRP A 384 -3.62 12.96 -37.89
C TRP A 384 -4.84 12.12 -38.32
N GLY A 385 -5.85 12.75 -38.96
CA GLY A 385 -7.08 12.08 -39.39
C GLY A 385 -8.19 12.07 -38.32
N SER A 386 -8.02 12.76 -37.20
CA SER A 386 -9.04 12.84 -36.18
C SER A 386 -10.22 13.74 -36.57
N THR A 387 -11.40 13.45 -36.09
CA THR A 387 -12.67 14.19 -36.36
C THR A 387 -12.55 15.66 -35.99
N SER A 388 -11.87 16.00 -34.89
CA SER A 388 -11.63 17.39 -34.47
C SER A 388 -10.33 17.55 -33.71
N ASN A 389 -9.89 18.82 -33.56
CA ASN A 389 -8.75 19.13 -32.69
C ASN A 389 -9.25 19.28 -31.27
N PHE A 390 -8.66 18.57 -30.32
CA PHE A 390 -8.90 18.80 -28.90
C PHE A 390 -7.62 18.62 -28.07
N MET A 391 -7.62 19.23 -26.90
CA MET A 391 -6.70 18.94 -25.80
C MET A 391 -7.53 18.79 -24.52
N ARG A 392 -7.30 17.74 -23.75
CA ARG A 392 -8.02 17.45 -22.53
C ARG A 392 -7.03 17.17 -21.39
N LEU A 393 -7.30 17.79 -20.25
CA LEU A 393 -6.60 17.55 -19.00
C LEU A 393 -7.63 17.08 -17.97
N ARG A 394 -7.36 15.99 -17.27
CA ARG A 394 -8.16 15.50 -16.16
C ARG A 394 -7.25 15.19 -14.98
N VAL A 395 -7.61 15.72 -13.81
CA VAL A 395 -6.93 15.42 -12.55
C VAL A 395 -7.96 14.91 -11.57
N ARG A 396 -7.69 13.77 -10.95
CA ARG A 396 -8.50 13.24 -9.86
C ARG A 396 -7.60 12.79 -8.71
N GLY A 397 -8.10 12.93 -7.50
CA GLY A 397 -7.35 12.52 -6.32
C GLY A 397 -8.27 12.27 -5.14
N GLY A 398 -7.73 11.53 -4.19
CA GLY A 398 -8.37 11.25 -2.93
C GLY A 398 -7.33 11.14 -1.83
N TRP A 399 -7.75 11.45 -0.63
CA TRP A 399 -6.96 11.37 0.58
C TRP A 399 -7.84 10.87 1.72
N ASP A 400 -7.32 9.92 2.49
CA ASP A 400 -7.98 9.33 3.66
C ASP A 400 -7.00 9.32 4.83
N GLN A 401 -7.49 9.56 6.04
CA GLN A 401 -6.71 9.58 7.25
C GLN A 401 -7.52 9.09 8.46
N MET A 402 -6.96 8.14 9.21
CA MET A 402 -7.48 7.79 10.52
C MET A 402 -7.08 8.87 11.53
N LEU A 403 -8.07 9.48 12.18
CA LEU A 403 -7.88 10.47 13.25
C LEU A 403 -7.72 9.80 14.61
N SER A 404 -8.39 8.67 14.80
CA SER A 404 -8.30 7.80 15.98
C SER A 404 -8.57 6.35 15.55
N PRO A 405 -8.49 5.35 16.43
CA PRO A 405 -8.85 3.97 16.07
C PRO A 405 -10.26 3.81 15.48
N ASP A 406 -11.19 4.69 15.89
CA ASP A 406 -12.60 4.61 15.54
C ASP A 406 -13.07 5.69 14.54
N TRP A 407 -12.27 6.69 14.24
CA TRP A 407 -12.67 7.79 13.38
C TRP A 407 -11.71 8.01 12.23
N GLY A 408 -12.26 8.07 11.01
CA GLY A 408 -11.57 8.44 9.79
C GLY A 408 -12.19 9.66 9.12
N ILE A 409 -11.39 10.38 8.35
CA ILE A 409 -11.81 11.50 7.51
C ILE A 409 -11.18 11.32 6.14
N GLY A 410 -11.87 11.74 5.09
CA GLY A 410 -11.30 11.76 3.75
C GLY A 410 -11.88 12.85 2.88
N ALA A 411 -11.16 13.10 1.79
CA ALA A 411 -11.54 14.07 0.77
C ALA A 411 -11.26 13.49 -0.62
N ARG A 412 -12.06 13.87 -1.59
CA ARG A 412 -11.88 13.53 -3.00
C ARG A 412 -12.09 14.76 -3.88
N ALA A 413 -11.41 14.81 -5.01
CA ALA A 413 -11.64 15.86 -6.00
C ALA A 413 -11.42 15.34 -7.43
N SER A 414 -12.18 15.88 -8.37
CA SER A 414 -12.01 15.65 -9.80
C SER A 414 -12.11 16.98 -10.54
N LEU A 415 -11.06 17.31 -11.27
CA LEU A 415 -10.95 18.53 -12.08
C LEU A 415 -10.75 18.13 -13.53
N GLY A 416 -11.36 18.87 -14.45
CA GLY A 416 -11.21 18.64 -15.87
C GLY A 416 -11.25 19.92 -16.69
N ALA A 417 -10.45 19.94 -17.76
CA ALA A 417 -10.46 21.01 -18.74
C ALA A 417 -10.31 20.42 -20.15
N LEU A 418 -11.17 20.87 -21.06
CA LEU A 418 -11.22 20.46 -22.45
C LEU A 418 -11.19 21.69 -23.35
N TRP A 419 -10.15 21.83 -24.13
CA TRP A 419 -10.03 22.79 -25.22
C TRP A 419 -10.40 22.09 -26.52
N LEU A 420 -11.49 22.49 -27.15
CA LEU A 420 -12.03 21.88 -28.34
C LEU A 420 -12.22 22.94 -29.42
N HIS A 421 -11.70 22.66 -30.61
CA HIS A 421 -11.97 23.47 -31.80
C HIS A 421 -13.16 22.86 -32.55
N GLY A 422 -14.35 23.41 -32.28
CA GLY A 422 -15.61 22.95 -32.85
C GLY A 422 -16.70 22.70 -31.80
N PRO A 423 -17.87 22.20 -32.22
CA PRO A 423 -18.97 21.90 -31.33
C PRO A 423 -18.67 20.65 -30.47
N ILE A 424 -19.17 20.65 -29.22
CA ILE A 424 -18.92 19.54 -28.28
C ILE A 424 -19.48 18.20 -28.76
N ARG A 425 -20.51 18.23 -29.60
CA ARG A 425 -21.11 17.02 -30.18
C ARG A 425 -20.15 16.21 -31.05
N ASN A 426 -19.04 16.80 -31.53
CA ASN A 426 -18.04 16.05 -32.28
C ASN A 426 -17.23 15.09 -31.43
N LEU A 427 -17.28 15.21 -30.10
CA LEU A 427 -16.61 14.29 -29.18
C LEU A 427 -17.58 13.24 -28.69
N PRO A 428 -17.16 11.97 -28.54
CA PRO A 428 -17.96 10.96 -27.86
C PRO A 428 -18.14 11.30 -26.37
N PRO A 429 -19.14 10.74 -25.68
CA PRO A 429 -19.48 11.10 -24.31
C PRO A 429 -18.35 10.96 -23.30
N ASP A 430 -17.51 9.94 -23.42
CA ASP A 430 -16.37 9.64 -22.53
C ASP A 430 -15.26 10.72 -22.57
N LEU A 431 -15.15 11.46 -23.69
CA LEU A 431 -14.24 12.60 -23.83
C LEU A 431 -14.83 13.93 -23.35
N ARG A 432 -16.14 14.00 -23.06
CA ARG A 432 -16.79 15.17 -22.45
C ARG A 432 -16.75 15.07 -20.94
N PHE A 433 -17.21 16.11 -20.25
CA PHE A 433 -17.38 16.08 -18.80
C PHE A 433 -18.85 16.13 -18.40
N PHE A 434 -19.22 15.27 -17.43
CA PHE A 434 -20.53 15.21 -16.84
C PHE A 434 -20.41 15.18 -15.31
N GLY A 435 -21.44 15.65 -14.62
CA GLY A 435 -21.62 15.50 -13.18
C GLY A 435 -22.63 14.40 -12.84
N GLY A 436 -22.64 13.95 -11.61
CA GLY A 436 -23.55 12.92 -11.10
C GLY A 436 -22.95 11.53 -11.03
N GLY A 437 -23.56 10.69 -10.21
CA GLY A 437 -23.11 9.32 -9.94
C GLY A 437 -22.22 9.20 -8.71
N GLN A 438 -22.00 7.97 -8.28
CA GLN A 438 -21.43 7.61 -6.99
C GLN A 438 -20.03 8.20 -6.70
N ASN A 439 -19.20 8.35 -7.74
CA ASN A 439 -17.83 8.88 -7.61
C ASN A 439 -17.76 10.40 -7.83
N SER A 440 -18.89 11.06 -7.95
CA SER A 440 -19.02 12.51 -8.22
C SER A 440 -20.04 13.11 -7.25
N LEU A 441 -21.31 13.08 -7.62
CA LEU A 441 -22.45 13.60 -6.86
C LEU A 441 -23.47 12.45 -6.68
N PRO A 442 -23.41 11.66 -5.61
CA PRO A 442 -24.27 10.48 -5.42
C PRO A 442 -25.78 10.78 -5.41
N GLY A 443 -26.18 11.98 -5.04
CA GLY A 443 -27.56 12.45 -5.08
C GLY A 443 -28.14 12.59 -6.49
N TYR A 444 -27.30 12.60 -7.52
CA TYR A 444 -27.70 12.74 -8.93
C TYR A 444 -27.43 11.45 -9.71
N ALA A 445 -28.20 11.22 -10.79
CA ALA A 445 -27.98 10.06 -11.65
C ALA A 445 -26.56 10.12 -12.30
N TYR A 446 -26.05 8.94 -12.66
CA TYR A 446 -24.72 8.84 -13.26
C TYR A 446 -24.65 9.66 -14.55
N GLU A 447 -23.66 10.57 -14.63
CA GLU A 447 -23.38 11.44 -15.78
C GLU A 447 -24.62 12.17 -16.34
N SER A 448 -25.54 12.55 -15.46
CA SER A 448 -26.80 13.18 -15.86
C SER A 448 -26.81 14.71 -15.73
N GLN A 449 -25.72 15.31 -15.26
CA GLN A 449 -25.63 16.72 -14.97
C GLN A 449 -24.54 17.39 -15.84
N GLY A 450 -24.76 18.63 -16.22
CA GLY A 450 -23.83 19.42 -17.02
C GLY A 450 -24.53 20.49 -17.88
N PRO A 451 -23.80 21.16 -18.77
CA PRO A 451 -24.35 22.11 -19.72
C PRO A 451 -25.45 21.50 -20.59
N THR A 452 -26.42 22.31 -20.92
CA THR A 452 -27.59 21.94 -21.76
C THR A 452 -27.53 22.64 -23.11
N ASP A 453 -28.12 22.00 -24.11
CA ASP A 453 -28.39 22.64 -25.42
C ASP A 453 -29.57 23.62 -25.35
N ALA A 454 -29.93 24.21 -26.51
CA ALA A 454 -31.04 25.16 -26.63
C ALA A 454 -32.41 24.54 -26.29
N GLN A 455 -32.53 23.21 -26.29
CA GLN A 455 -33.73 22.45 -25.97
C GLN A 455 -33.76 22.04 -24.49
N GLY A 456 -32.73 22.37 -23.71
CA GLY A 456 -32.58 22.03 -22.30
C GLY A 456 -32.08 20.60 -22.04
N ALA A 457 -31.59 19.92 -23.06
CA ALA A 457 -31.06 18.57 -22.96
C ALA A 457 -29.56 18.59 -22.61
N VAL A 458 -29.11 17.77 -21.64
CA VAL A 458 -27.74 17.73 -21.16
C VAL A 458 -26.81 17.15 -22.24
N VAL A 459 -25.76 17.89 -22.61
CA VAL A 459 -24.82 17.52 -23.68
C VAL A 459 -23.39 17.30 -23.20
N GLY A 460 -23.13 17.54 -21.92
CA GLY A 460 -21.79 17.49 -21.34
C GLY A 460 -21.03 18.80 -21.46
N GLY A 461 -20.04 19.01 -20.63
CA GLY A 461 -19.28 20.25 -20.49
C GLY A 461 -17.82 20.15 -20.92
N ARG A 462 -17.21 21.31 -21.06
CA ARG A 462 -15.78 21.48 -21.32
C ARG A 462 -14.92 21.54 -20.06
N LEU A 463 -15.54 21.84 -18.94
CA LEU A 463 -14.89 21.95 -17.64
C LEU A 463 -15.59 21.05 -16.63
N LEU A 464 -14.84 20.56 -15.66
CA LEU A 464 -15.34 19.78 -14.52
C LEU A 464 -14.67 20.29 -13.26
N ALA A 465 -15.46 20.51 -12.22
CA ALA A 465 -14.96 20.75 -10.88
C ALA A 465 -15.93 20.11 -9.89
N VAL A 466 -15.51 19.03 -9.25
CA VAL A 466 -16.27 18.31 -8.23
C VAL A 466 -15.33 18.00 -7.07
N ALA A 467 -15.79 18.23 -5.85
CA ALA A 467 -15.07 17.86 -4.64
C ALA A 467 -16.05 17.32 -3.60
N GLY A 468 -15.56 16.42 -2.74
CA GLY A 468 -16.32 15.85 -1.66
C GLY A 468 -15.47 15.57 -0.44
N ILE A 469 -16.12 15.59 0.72
CA ILE A 469 -15.53 15.23 2.00
C ILE A 469 -16.41 14.16 2.68
N HIS A 470 -15.80 13.30 3.48
CA HIS A 470 -16.53 12.35 4.29
C HIS A 470 -15.86 12.16 5.65
N ILE A 471 -16.68 11.79 6.63
CA ILE A 471 -16.25 11.37 7.95
C ILE A 471 -16.86 10.03 8.27
N ASP A 472 -16.04 9.09 8.72
CA ASP A 472 -16.45 7.71 8.99
C ASP A 472 -16.20 7.35 10.45
N ARG A 473 -17.16 6.70 11.08
CA ARG A 473 -17.02 6.05 12.37
C ARG A 473 -16.95 4.54 12.18
N PHE A 474 -15.85 3.95 12.57
CA PHE A 474 -15.65 2.51 12.57
C PHE A 474 -16.34 1.89 13.78
N ILE A 475 -17.29 1.01 13.52
CA ILE A 475 -18.03 0.24 14.55
C ILE A 475 -17.27 -1.05 14.87
N THR A 476 -16.63 -1.62 13.86
CA THR A 476 -15.70 -2.76 13.98
C THR A 476 -14.49 -2.50 13.07
N HIS A 477 -13.52 -3.41 13.05
CA HIS A 477 -12.39 -3.33 12.13
C HIS A 477 -12.83 -3.19 10.66
N ASP A 478 -13.91 -3.85 10.24
CA ASP A 478 -14.32 -3.96 8.85
C ASP A 478 -15.58 -3.15 8.49
N TRP A 479 -16.28 -2.60 9.48
CA TRP A 479 -17.52 -1.85 9.27
C TRP A 479 -17.41 -0.42 9.75
N ALA A 480 -17.81 0.51 8.89
CA ALA A 480 -17.94 1.92 9.23
C ALA A 480 -19.30 2.48 8.79
N VAL A 481 -19.75 3.50 9.52
CA VAL A 481 -20.88 4.35 9.15
C VAL A 481 -20.34 5.77 9.01
N GLY A 482 -20.71 6.46 7.93
CA GLY A 482 -20.20 7.79 7.65
C GLY A 482 -21.24 8.75 7.14
N ALA A 483 -20.87 10.02 7.16
CA ALA A 483 -21.57 11.11 6.51
C ALA A 483 -20.66 11.76 5.48
N PHE A 484 -21.24 12.28 4.42
CA PHE A 484 -20.51 12.95 3.34
C PHE A 484 -21.23 14.18 2.82
N TYR A 485 -20.47 15.05 2.19
CA TYR A 485 -20.94 16.21 1.46
C TYR A 485 -20.11 16.34 0.20
N ASP A 486 -20.81 16.47 -0.95
CA ASP A 486 -20.19 16.63 -2.25
C ASP A 486 -20.74 17.89 -2.93
N ALA A 487 -19.87 18.59 -3.68
CA ALA A 487 -20.24 19.79 -4.41
C ALA A 487 -19.47 19.91 -5.72
N GLY A 488 -20.13 20.43 -6.75
CA GLY A 488 -19.50 20.67 -8.05
C GLY A 488 -20.44 20.47 -9.21
N ASN A 489 -19.92 20.53 -10.43
CA ASN A 489 -20.63 20.20 -11.67
C ASN A 489 -19.66 20.17 -12.85
N ALA A 490 -20.18 19.72 -14.02
CA ALA A 490 -19.60 20.01 -15.33
C ALA A 490 -20.17 21.32 -15.89
N PHE A 491 -19.35 22.13 -16.58
CA PHE A 491 -19.73 23.44 -17.10
C PHE A 491 -18.88 23.83 -18.33
N ASP A 492 -19.28 24.86 -19.06
CA ASP A 492 -18.55 25.35 -20.25
C ASP A 492 -17.65 26.55 -19.97
N SER A 493 -18.03 27.40 -19.01
CA SER A 493 -17.28 28.61 -18.60
C SER A 493 -17.51 28.91 -17.12
N PHE A 494 -16.61 29.62 -16.50
CA PHE A 494 -16.76 30.00 -15.08
C PHE A 494 -18.00 30.86 -14.83
N SER A 495 -18.45 31.65 -15.82
CA SER A 495 -19.69 32.44 -15.74
C SER A 495 -20.96 31.57 -15.77
N SER A 496 -20.90 30.36 -16.31
CA SER A 496 -22.01 29.41 -16.38
C SER A 496 -21.91 28.30 -15.31
N PHE A 497 -21.01 28.44 -14.34
CA PHE A 497 -20.81 27.44 -13.30
C PHE A 497 -21.94 27.50 -12.25
N HIS A 498 -22.79 26.50 -12.28
CA HIS A 498 -23.82 26.26 -11.27
C HIS A 498 -23.41 25.08 -10.39
N VAL A 499 -23.10 25.36 -9.13
CA VAL A 499 -22.68 24.33 -8.16
C VAL A 499 -23.90 23.50 -7.77
N LEU A 500 -23.86 22.23 -8.07
CA LEU A 500 -24.76 21.22 -7.50
C LEU A 500 -24.15 20.72 -6.19
N GLN A 501 -25.02 20.34 -5.26
CA GLN A 501 -24.61 19.91 -3.93
C GLN A 501 -25.46 18.73 -3.49
N ASP A 502 -24.85 17.78 -2.80
CA ASP A 502 -25.56 16.75 -2.09
C ASP A 502 -24.93 16.45 -0.74
N ILE A 503 -25.74 15.86 0.13
CA ILE A 503 -25.34 15.40 1.45
C ILE A 503 -25.89 13.98 1.66
N GLY A 504 -25.18 13.16 2.39
CA GLY A 504 -25.67 11.83 2.66
C GLY A 504 -25.02 11.14 3.84
N ILE A 505 -25.59 9.98 4.13
CA ILE A 505 -25.04 9.04 5.09
C ILE A 505 -24.83 7.71 4.39
N GLY A 506 -23.85 6.93 4.85
CA GLY A 506 -23.58 5.64 4.20
C GLY A 506 -22.93 4.64 5.14
N THR A 507 -22.96 3.39 4.70
CA THR A 507 -22.24 2.30 5.34
C THR A 507 -21.12 1.81 4.42
N ARG A 508 -20.00 1.46 5.02
CA ARG A 508 -18.82 0.93 4.35
C ARG A 508 -18.45 -0.40 4.99
N TRP A 509 -18.43 -1.44 4.19
CA TRP A 509 -17.94 -2.75 4.59
C TRP A 509 -16.65 -3.08 3.81
N TYR A 510 -15.55 -3.14 4.51
CA TYR A 510 -14.25 -3.54 3.95
C TYR A 510 -14.16 -5.06 3.90
N SER A 511 -14.67 -5.63 2.82
CA SER A 511 -14.72 -7.08 2.60
C SER A 511 -13.37 -7.60 2.10
N PRO A 512 -13.11 -8.93 2.16
CA PRO A 512 -11.91 -9.54 1.58
C PRO A 512 -11.75 -9.33 0.06
N VAL A 513 -12.82 -8.95 -0.64
CA VAL A 513 -12.83 -8.69 -2.09
C VAL A 513 -12.87 -7.21 -2.43
N GLY A 514 -12.77 -6.33 -1.43
CA GLY A 514 -12.80 -4.87 -1.58
C GLY A 514 -13.96 -4.21 -0.83
N PRO A 515 -13.97 -2.87 -0.77
CA PRO A 515 -14.99 -2.12 -0.05
C PRO A 515 -16.35 -2.23 -0.75
N ILE A 516 -17.40 -2.43 0.05
CA ILE A 516 -18.79 -2.33 -0.36
C ILE A 516 -19.36 -1.10 0.32
N ILE A 517 -19.85 -0.16 -0.48
CA ILE A 517 -20.34 1.15 -0.03
C ILE A 517 -21.81 1.28 -0.39
N LEU A 518 -22.64 1.56 0.60
CA LEU A 518 -24.06 1.87 0.44
C LEU A 518 -24.31 3.27 1.00
N ASP A 519 -24.64 4.21 0.14
CA ASP A 519 -24.91 5.59 0.46
C ASP A 519 -26.39 5.95 0.22
N LEU A 520 -26.95 6.74 1.13
CA LEU A 520 -28.23 7.43 1.00
C LEU A 520 -27.93 8.91 0.82
N ALA A 521 -28.09 9.43 -0.40
CA ALA A 521 -27.74 10.78 -0.79
C ALA A 521 -28.98 11.63 -1.06
N HIS A 522 -28.99 12.87 -0.56
CA HIS A 522 -30.02 13.87 -0.78
C HIS A 522 -29.43 15.04 -1.58
N PRO A 523 -29.92 15.32 -2.80
CA PRO A 523 -29.52 16.50 -3.57
C PRO A 523 -30.12 17.76 -2.95
N LEU A 524 -29.27 18.76 -2.64
CA LEU A 524 -29.71 20.01 -2.00
C LEU A 524 -30.29 21.00 -3.00
N ILE A 525 -29.91 20.90 -4.28
CA ILE A 525 -30.32 21.83 -5.34
C ILE A 525 -30.81 21.01 -6.54
N ALA A 526 -32.08 20.57 -6.53
CA ALA A 526 -32.67 20.00 -7.72
C ALA A 526 -34.21 19.88 -7.61
N PRO A 527 -34.96 20.78 -8.27
CA PRO A 527 -36.44 20.77 -8.22
C PRO A 527 -37.09 19.49 -8.79
N ARG A 528 -36.35 18.66 -9.51
CA ARG A 528 -36.86 17.45 -10.21
C ARG A 528 -36.12 16.16 -9.84
N ALA A 529 -35.17 16.19 -8.88
CA ALA A 529 -34.52 14.97 -8.42
C ALA A 529 -35.37 14.25 -7.33
N PRO A 530 -35.24 12.93 -7.18
CA PRO A 530 -35.84 12.24 -6.05
C PRO A 530 -35.30 12.78 -4.73
N ALA A 531 -36.14 12.86 -3.70
CA ALA A 531 -35.75 13.38 -2.39
C ALA A 531 -34.56 12.63 -1.77
N VAL A 532 -34.40 11.34 -2.04
CA VAL A 532 -33.28 10.52 -1.61
C VAL A 532 -32.92 9.55 -2.73
N ARG A 533 -31.64 9.41 -2.97
CA ARG A 533 -31.09 8.44 -3.90
C ARG A 533 -30.22 7.41 -3.15
N VAL A 534 -30.44 6.15 -3.47
CA VAL A 534 -29.57 5.05 -3.00
C VAL A 534 -28.43 4.87 -3.99
N ALA A 535 -27.20 4.89 -3.52
CA ALA A 535 -26.01 4.61 -4.31
C ALA A 535 -25.27 3.41 -3.68
N LEU A 536 -25.07 2.36 -4.48
CA LEU A 536 -24.34 1.15 -4.07
C LEU A 536 -23.16 0.93 -4.98
N SER A 537 -21.96 0.71 -4.40
CA SER A 537 -20.80 0.21 -5.13
C SER A 537 -20.14 -0.97 -4.45
N VAL A 538 -19.51 -1.79 -5.27
CA VAL A 538 -18.71 -2.92 -4.85
C VAL A 538 -17.36 -2.81 -5.55
N GLY A 539 -16.26 -2.82 -4.78
CA GLY A 539 -14.89 -2.75 -5.28
C GLY A 539 -14.25 -1.37 -5.13
N PHE A 540 -13.08 -1.20 -5.76
CA PHE A 540 -12.27 0.01 -5.65
C PHE A 540 -12.73 1.08 -6.64
N ASN A 541 -12.75 2.31 -6.19
CA ASN A 541 -13.12 3.50 -6.96
C ASN A 541 -11.90 4.38 -7.31
N PHE A 542 -10.72 3.76 -7.57
CA PHE A 542 -9.49 4.48 -7.89
C PHE A 542 -9.30 4.75 -9.37
#